data_82d8a5ae6d5a927c4aa56cbe82160a9c
#
_entry.id   82d8a5ae6d5a927c4aa56cbe82160a9c
#
_cell.length_a   1.000
_cell.length_b   1.000
_cell.length_c   1.000
_cell.angle_alpha   90.00
_cell.angle_beta   90.00
_cell.angle_gamma   90.00
#
_symmetry.space_group_name_H-M   'P 1'
#
loop_
_entity.id
_entity.type
_entity.pdbx_description
1 polymer ?
#
loop_
_entity_poly.entity_id
_entity_poly.type
_entity_poly.pdbx_seq_one_letter_code
_entity_poly.pdbx_strand_id
1 'polypeptide(L)'
;MYKVFIDQWPLIFTDRDDLLTGNLQCDADRVDTLENIDSLIQQATIEKPLYLMCVNPESTFHRLFEKYILIEAAGGIVQCNDLFLVIKRKGFWDIPKGMVDHGESVESACIREITEECGIRGHQIIEPLTQTYHTMKWNGQDALKKTIWFMLSFTGSLQTSPEQSEGITEAVWMKRNDLLSIRNNTYGSINDVLDAFVVNS
;
A
#
# COMPACT_ATOMS: atom_id res chain seq x y z
N MET A 1 4.96 -14.25 6.55
CA MET A 1 4.39 -13.08 7.27
C MET A 1 3.55 -12.27 6.30
N TYR A 2 2.33 -11.89 6.68
CA TYR A 2 1.44 -11.00 5.93
C TYR A 2 1.13 -9.78 6.78
N LYS A 3 0.96 -8.61 6.16
CA LYS A 3 0.56 -7.38 6.82
C LYS A 3 -0.62 -6.77 6.07
N VAL A 4 -1.67 -6.43 6.80
CA VAL A 4 -2.89 -5.81 6.27
C VAL A 4 -3.19 -4.57 7.07
N PHE A 5 -3.55 -3.49 6.42
CA PHE A 5 -4.06 -2.30 7.08
C PHE A 5 -5.60 -2.37 7.12
N ILE A 6 -6.14 -2.40 8.34
CA ILE A 6 -7.56 -2.26 8.61
C ILE A 6 -7.78 -0.77 8.89
N ASP A 7 -8.34 -0.04 7.94
CA ASP A 7 -8.28 1.43 7.92
C ASP A 7 -6.82 1.93 7.96
N GLN A 8 -6.34 2.37 9.12
CA GLN A 8 -4.94 2.79 9.34
C GLN A 8 -4.18 1.84 10.29
N TRP A 9 -4.84 0.81 10.82
CA TRP A 9 -4.33 -0.07 11.86
C TRP A 9 -3.62 -1.27 11.26
N PRO A 10 -2.31 -1.45 11.53
CA PRO A 10 -1.56 -2.58 10.99
C PRO A 10 -1.86 -3.87 11.76
N LEU A 11 -2.33 -4.88 11.05
CA LEU A 11 -2.50 -6.26 11.48
C LEU A 11 -1.44 -7.13 10.81
N ILE A 12 -0.63 -7.83 11.59
CA ILE A 12 0.48 -8.65 11.10
C ILE A 12 0.25 -10.11 11.45
N PHE A 13 0.20 -10.97 10.45
CA PHE A 13 0.13 -12.42 10.58
C PHE A 13 1.53 -13.00 10.66
N THR A 14 1.86 -13.70 11.74
CA THR A 14 3.21 -14.21 11.98
C THR A 14 3.20 -15.54 12.70
N ASP A 15 4.22 -16.34 12.42
CA ASP A 15 4.61 -17.56 13.15
C ASP A 15 5.86 -17.33 14.04
N ARG A 16 6.26 -16.06 14.20
CA ARG A 16 7.50 -15.67 14.89
C ARG A 16 7.21 -15.11 16.27
N ASP A 17 7.57 -15.87 17.32
CA ASP A 17 7.43 -15.48 18.73
C ASP A 17 8.30 -14.29 19.14
N ASP A 18 9.46 -14.13 18.48
CA ASP A 18 10.40 -13.04 18.78
C ASP A 18 9.85 -11.63 18.50
N LEU A 19 8.83 -11.53 17.63
CA LEU A 19 8.14 -10.28 17.31
C LEU A 19 7.08 -9.87 18.33
N LEU A 20 6.70 -10.76 19.26
CA LEU A 20 5.56 -10.56 20.15
C LEU A 20 5.90 -9.75 21.40
N THR A 21 7.15 -9.75 21.83
CA THR A 21 7.57 -9.13 23.10
C THR A 21 7.28 -7.62 23.13
N GLY A 22 6.40 -7.21 24.03
CA GLY A 22 6.02 -5.79 24.19
C GLY A 22 5.02 -5.25 23.17
N ASN A 23 4.56 -6.07 22.22
CA ASN A 23 3.59 -5.72 21.19
C ASN A 23 2.18 -6.19 21.56
N LEU A 24 1.16 -5.60 20.88
CA LEU A 24 -0.20 -6.13 20.92
C LEU A 24 -0.22 -7.47 20.19
N GLN A 25 -0.88 -8.47 20.79
CA GLN A 25 -0.91 -9.81 20.22
C GLN A 25 -2.24 -10.53 20.48
N CYS A 26 -2.61 -11.41 19.57
CA CYS A 26 -3.74 -12.29 19.68
C CYS A 26 -3.41 -13.65 19.05
N ASP A 27 -4.01 -14.72 19.60
CA ASP A 27 -3.90 -16.05 19.05
C ASP A 27 -4.92 -16.20 17.90
N ALA A 28 -4.44 -16.58 16.71
CA ALA A 28 -5.28 -16.75 15.53
C ALA A 28 -6.33 -17.85 15.66
N ASP A 29 -6.09 -18.85 16.50
CA ASP A 29 -7.04 -19.95 16.75
C ASP A 29 -8.30 -19.48 17.51
N ARG A 30 -8.24 -18.26 18.08
CA ARG A 30 -9.36 -17.60 18.77
C ARG A 30 -10.08 -16.55 17.93
N VAL A 31 -9.69 -16.40 16.67
CA VAL A 31 -10.18 -15.36 15.76
C VAL A 31 -10.86 -16.03 14.57
N ASP A 32 -12.17 -16.05 14.57
CA ASP A 32 -12.97 -16.53 13.45
C ASP A 32 -13.22 -15.45 12.41
N THR A 33 -13.37 -14.21 12.85
CA THR A 33 -13.57 -13.02 12.02
C THR A 33 -12.78 -11.83 12.57
N LEU A 34 -12.55 -10.81 11.75
CA LEU A 34 -11.88 -9.58 12.19
C LEU A 34 -12.67 -8.84 13.29
N GLU A 35 -13.99 -8.97 13.32
CA GLU A 35 -14.86 -8.38 14.36
C GLU A 35 -14.49 -8.88 15.76
N ASN A 36 -13.98 -10.11 15.90
CA ASN A 36 -13.56 -10.65 17.19
C ASN A 36 -12.37 -9.90 17.80
N ILE A 37 -11.58 -9.20 16.99
CA ILE A 37 -10.38 -8.48 17.43
C ILE A 37 -10.46 -6.98 17.14
N ASP A 38 -11.61 -6.45 16.80
CA ASP A 38 -11.79 -5.06 16.39
C ASP A 38 -11.29 -4.08 17.49
N SER A 39 -11.61 -4.34 18.74
CA SER A 39 -11.12 -3.55 19.88
C SER A 39 -9.59 -3.59 20.07
N LEU A 40 -8.94 -4.66 19.65
CA LEU A 40 -7.47 -4.77 19.67
C LEU A 40 -6.86 -4.05 18.45
N ILE A 41 -7.48 -4.20 17.28
CA ILE A 41 -7.07 -3.50 16.07
C ILE A 41 -7.05 -1.99 16.31
N GLN A 42 -8.09 -1.44 16.94
CA GLN A 42 -8.19 0.01 17.25
C GLN A 42 -7.12 0.51 18.23
N GLN A 43 -6.45 -0.37 18.96
CA GLN A 43 -5.32 -0.02 19.83
C GLN A 43 -3.95 -0.09 19.13
N ALA A 44 -3.91 -0.63 17.90
CA ALA A 44 -2.67 -0.72 17.13
C ALA A 44 -2.22 0.67 16.64
N THR A 45 -0.93 0.83 16.45
CA THR A 45 -0.32 1.99 15.77
C THR A 45 0.73 1.49 14.78
N ILE A 46 1.27 2.38 13.96
CA ILE A 46 2.36 2.01 13.03
C ILE A 46 3.58 1.48 13.81
N GLU A 47 3.91 2.10 14.94
CA GLU A 47 5.03 1.72 15.81
C GLU A 47 4.70 0.49 16.68
N LYS A 48 3.41 0.24 16.92
CA LYS A 48 2.92 -0.86 17.75
C LYS A 48 1.77 -1.59 17.04
N PRO A 49 2.07 -2.38 16.00
CA PRO A 49 1.07 -3.14 15.27
C PRO A 49 0.43 -4.24 16.12
N LEU A 50 -0.76 -4.71 15.72
CA LEU A 50 -1.34 -5.92 16.28
C LEU A 50 -0.75 -7.15 15.56
N TYR A 51 -0.15 -8.04 16.32
CA TYR A 51 0.33 -9.33 15.83
C TYR A 51 -0.73 -10.41 16.04
N LEU A 52 -1.07 -11.11 14.97
CA LEU A 52 -1.90 -12.30 14.99
C LEU A 52 -0.97 -13.52 14.88
N MET A 53 -0.79 -14.19 16.01
CA MET A 53 0.07 -15.38 16.11
C MET A 53 -0.64 -16.58 15.48
N CYS A 54 0.01 -17.24 14.53
CA CYS A 54 -0.57 -18.35 13.78
C CYS A 54 0.49 -19.31 13.29
N VAL A 55 0.17 -20.59 13.24
CA VAL A 55 1.08 -21.65 12.75
C VAL A 55 1.39 -21.47 11.26
N ASN A 56 0.40 -21.04 10.48
CA ASN A 56 0.58 -20.75 9.05
C ASN A 56 -0.04 -19.38 8.71
N PRO A 57 0.80 -18.34 8.59
CA PRO A 57 0.35 -16.98 8.28
C PRO A 57 -0.45 -16.86 6.99
N GLU A 58 -0.10 -17.61 5.95
CA GLU A 58 -0.77 -17.59 4.65
C GLU A 58 -2.18 -18.17 4.73
N SER A 59 -2.33 -19.36 5.29
CA SER A 59 -3.64 -19.99 5.41
C SER A 59 -4.57 -19.21 6.33
N THR A 60 -4.03 -18.63 7.41
CA THR A 60 -4.80 -17.78 8.33
C THR A 60 -5.27 -16.50 7.65
N PHE A 61 -4.38 -15.85 6.90
CA PHE A 61 -4.73 -14.68 6.09
C PHE A 61 -5.87 -15.01 5.11
N HIS A 62 -5.72 -16.07 4.30
CA HIS A 62 -6.75 -16.47 3.35
C HIS A 62 -8.09 -16.79 4.02
N ARG A 63 -8.07 -17.49 5.15
CA ARG A 63 -9.29 -17.83 5.92
C ARG A 63 -10.02 -16.58 6.41
N LEU A 64 -9.32 -15.62 6.99
CA LEU A 64 -9.94 -14.41 7.55
C LEU A 64 -10.47 -13.45 6.47
N PHE A 65 -9.88 -13.46 5.27
CA PHE A 65 -10.31 -12.62 4.16
C PHE A 65 -11.10 -13.37 3.08
N GLU A 66 -11.48 -14.63 3.31
CA GLU A 66 -12.20 -15.48 2.33
C GLU A 66 -13.49 -14.82 1.80
N LYS A 67 -14.19 -14.08 2.65
CA LYS A 67 -15.46 -13.40 2.30
C LYS A 67 -15.27 -12.00 1.72
N TYR A 68 -14.05 -11.49 1.68
CA TYR A 68 -13.77 -10.18 1.15
C TYR A 68 -13.66 -10.21 -0.37
N ILE A 69 -14.19 -9.20 -1.03
CA ILE A 69 -13.95 -9.01 -2.47
C ILE A 69 -12.47 -8.64 -2.66
N LEU A 70 -11.74 -9.44 -3.44
CA LEU A 70 -10.37 -9.09 -3.79
C LEU A 70 -10.37 -8.03 -4.89
N ILE A 71 -9.74 -6.89 -4.61
CA ILE A 71 -9.49 -5.82 -5.58
C ILE A 71 -7.99 -5.75 -5.82
N GLU A 72 -7.57 -5.89 -7.07
CA GLU A 72 -6.18 -5.67 -7.45
C GLU A 72 -5.96 -4.23 -7.89
N ALA A 73 -4.81 -3.70 -7.54
CA ALA A 73 -4.35 -2.36 -7.92
C ALA A 73 -2.86 -2.40 -8.22
N ALA A 74 -2.39 -1.43 -8.98
CA ALA A 74 -0.99 -1.28 -9.33
C ALA A 74 -0.55 0.18 -9.29
N GLY A 75 0.70 0.40 -8.93
CA GLY A 75 1.30 1.72 -8.89
C GLY A 75 2.80 1.63 -8.68
N GLY A 76 3.47 2.76 -8.49
CA GLY A 76 4.90 2.69 -8.28
C GLY A 76 5.62 4.00 -8.04
N ILE A 77 6.86 3.85 -7.58
CA ILE A 77 7.80 4.95 -7.41
C ILE A 77 8.45 5.24 -8.76
N VAL A 78 8.13 6.39 -9.34
CA VAL A 78 8.74 6.85 -10.61
C VAL A 78 9.95 7.71 -10.30
N GLN A 79 11.10 7.31 -10.80
CA GLN A 79 12.36 8.05 -10.67
C GLN A 79 12.74 8.74 -11.98
N CYS A 80 13.10 10.03 -11.88
CA CYS A 80 13.73 10.79 -12.94
C CYS A 80 15.00 11.45 -12.40
N ASN A 81 16.16 10.93 -12.76
CA ASN A 81 17.46 11.31 -12.16
C ASN A 81 17.44 11.11 -10.62
N ASP A 82 17.58 12.20 -9.85
CA ASP A 82 17.53 12.25 -8.39
C ASP A 82 16.14 12.62 -7.83
N LEU A 83 15.13 12.70 -8.69
CA LEU A 83 13.76 13.11 -8.34
C LEU A 83 12.79 11.93 -8.40
N PHE A 84 11.77 11.97 -7.53
CA PHE A 84 10.74 10.96 -7.37
C PHE A 84 9.35 11.60 -7.44
N LEU A 85 8.46 11.00 -8.21
CA LEU A 85 7.10 11.48 -8.39
C LEU A 85 6.21 11.06 -7.22
N VAL A 86 5.51 12.02 -6.64
CA VAL A 86 4.50 11.81 -5.60
C VAL A 86 3.24 12.61 -5.92
N ILE A 87 2.13 12.16 -5.38
CA ILE A 87 0.84 12.84 -5.47
C ILE A 87 0.35 13.26 -4.08
N LYS A 88 -0.56 14.24 -4.05
CA LYS A 88 -1.28 14.60 -2.83
C LYS A 88 -2.76 14.42 -3.06
N ARG A 89 -3.37 13.55 -2.27
CA ARG A 89 -4.77 13.16 -2.37
C ARG A 89 -5.46 13.31 -1.02
N LYS A 90 -6.57 14.04 -0.96
CA LYS A 90 -7.31 14.28 0.29
C LYS A 90 -6.47 14.82 1.44
N GLY A 91 -5.44 15.62 1.13
CA GLY A 91 -4.54 16.23 2.12
C GLY A 91 -3.35 15.37 2.54
N PHE A 92 -3.28 14.10 2.14
CA PHE A 92 -2.18 13.17 2.41
C PHE A 92 -1.30 13.00 1.18
N TRP A 93 0.00 12.85 1.41
CA TRP A 93 0.93 12.40 0.38
C TRP A 93 0.68 10.91 0.06
N ASP A 94 0.85 10.57 -1.21
CA ASP A 94 0.62 9.22 -1.71
C ASP A 94 1.56 8.94 -2.90
N ILE A 95 1.65 7.68 -3.31
CA ILE A 95 2.34 7.24 -4.50
C ILE A 95 1.28 6.90 -5.55
N PRO A 96 1.45 7.32 -6.83
CA PRO A 96 0.44 7.12 -7.86
C PRO A 96 0.13 5.64 -8.09
N LYS A 97 -1.16 5.30 -8.16
CA LYS A 97 -1.70 3.95 -8.25
C LYS A 97 -3.20 3.94 -8.48
N GLY A 98 -3.69 2.93 -9.16
CA GLY A 98 -5.13 2.71 -9.24
C GLY A 98 -5.50 1.25 -9.48
N MET A 99 -6.75 0.98 -9.78
CA MET A 99 -7.26 -0.38 -9.92
C MET A 99 -6.84 -1.00 -11.25
N VAL A 100 -6.64 -2.32 -11.22
CA VAL A 100 -6.45 -3.12 -12.43
C VAL A 100 -7.82 -3.37 -13.07
N ASP A 101 -7.99 -2.96 -14.32
CA ASP A 101 -9.22 -3.17 -15.07
C ASP A 101 -9.38 -4.63 -15.50
N HIS A 102 -10.61 -5.03 -15.79
CA HIS A 102 -10.90 -6.39 -16.24
C HIS A 102 -10.15 -6.73 -17.53
N GLY A 103 -9.31 -7.76 -17.47
CA GLY A 103 -8.49 -8.22 -18.61
C GLY A 103 -7.20 -7.43 -18.82
N GLU A 104 -6.90 -6.46 -17.95
CA GLU A 104 -5.65 -5.72 -17.97
C GLU A 104 -4.56 -6.46 -17.16
N SER A 105 -3.30 -6.35 -17.58
CA SER A 105 -2.19 -6.80 -16.74
C SER A 105 -1.84 -5.77 -15.68
N VAL A 106 -1.27 -6.24 -14.56
CA VAL A 106 -0.86 -5.38 -13.44
C VAL A 106 0.15 -4.31 -13.88
N GLU A 107 1.07 -4.67 -14.78
CA GLU A 107 2.05 -3.76 -15.35
C GLU A 107 1.40 -2.69 -16.24
N SER A 108 0.41 -3.08 -17.05
CA SER A 108 -0.34 -2.14 -17.89
C SER A 108 -1.14 -1.16 -17.04
N ALA A 109 -1.81 -1.66 -15.99
CA ALA A 109 -2.53 -0.84 -15.03
C ALA A 109 -1.61 0.17 -14.34
N CYS A 110 -0.41 -0.26 -13.91
CA CYS A 110 0.58 0.64 -13.31
C CYS A 110 0.93 1.80 -14.24
N ILE A 111 1.23 1.51 -15.50
CA ILE A 111 1.58 2.55 -16.50
C ILE A 111 0.39 3.47 -16.80
N ARG A 112 -0.81 2.92 -16.95
CA ARG A 112 -2.04 3.69 -17.22
C ARG A 112 -2.35 4.62 -16.07
N GLU A 113 -2.40 4.12 -14.84
CA GLU A 113 -2.78 4.88 -13.65
C GLU A 113 -1.80 6.03 -13.37
N ILE A 114 -0.50 5.79 -13.47
CA ILE A 114 0.51 6.86 -13.33
C ILE A 114 0.33 7.93 -14.42
N THR A 115 -0.03 7.51 -15.66
CA THR A 115 -0.31 8.44 -16.74
C THR A 115 -1.55 9.29 -16.44
N GLU A 116 -2.63 8.67 -15.96
CA GLU A 116 -3.90 9.34 -15.64
C GLU A 116 -3.74 10.25 -14.44
N GLU A 117 -3.23 9.76 -13.33
CA GLU A 117 -3.10 10.51 -12.08
C GLU A 117 -2.08 11.68 -12.15
N CYS A 118 -1.01 11.53 -12.96
CA CYS A 118 0.10 12.49 -12.98
C CYS A 118 0.31 13.24 -14.31
N GLY A 119 -0.31 12.78 -15.41
CA GLY A 119 -0.15 13.39 -16.73
C GLY A 119 1.18 13.13 -17.42
N ILE A 120 2.04 12.24 -16.89
CA ILE A 120 3.32 11.89 -17.51
C ILE A 120 3.17 10.71 -18.48
N ARG A 121 4.05 10.61 -19.50
CA ARG A 121 4.06 9.51 -20.48
C ARG A 121 5.48 9.06 -20.80
N GLY A 122 5.67 7.75 -21.01
CA GLY A 122 6.96 7.18 -21.39
C GLY A 122 7.80 6.71 -20.21
N HIS A 123 7.22 6.64 -18.99
CA HIS A 123 7.84 5.96 -17.87
C HIS A 123 7.81 4.43 -18.11
N GLN A 124 8.79 3.73 -17.57
CA GLN A 124 9.01 2.30 -17.81
C GLN A 124 9.24 1.58 -16.49
N ILE A 125 8.61 0.42 -16.32
CA ILE A 125 8.84 -0.45 -15.17
C ILE A 125 10.28 -0.99 -15.25
N ILE A 126 11.02 -0.89 -14.15
CA ILE A 126 12.35 -1.47 -13.95
C ILE A 126 12.21 -2.85 -13.32
N GLU A 127 11.52 -2.91 -12.16
CA GLU A 127 11.39 -4.11 -11.36
C GLU A 127 10.19 -4.04 -10.42
N PRO A 128 9.68 -5.18 -9.93
CA PRO A 128 8.75 -5.22 -8.81
C PRO A 128 9.42 -4.70 -7.53
N LEU A 129 8.67 -3.94 -6.71
CA LEU A 129 9.18 -3.40 -5.47
C LEU A 129 8.62 -4.15 -4.25
N THR A 130 7.31 -4.15 -4.07
CA THR A 130 6.61 -4.80 -2.96
C THR A 130 5.12 -4.94 -3.26
N GLN A 131 4.38 -5.52 -2.31
CA GLN A 131 2.92 -5.51 -2.32
C GLN A 131 2.37 -5.11 -0.96
N THR A 132 1.23 -4.44 -0.94
CA THR A 132 0.53 -4.01 0.27
C THR A 132 -0.93 -4.43 0.23
N TYR A 133 -1.51 -4.63 1.42
CA TYR A 133 -2.92 -4.97 1.56
C TYR A 133 -3.61 -3.97 2.49
N HIS A 134 -4.83 -3.55 2.13
CA HIS A 134 -5.69 -2.83 3.05
C HIS A 134 -7.17 -3.19 2.81
N THR A 135 -7.96 -3.09 3.88
CA THR A 135 -9.40 -3.28 3.80
C THR A 135 -10.10 -1.99 3.40
N MET A 136 -11.21 -2.13 2.68
CA MET A 136 -12.06 -1.00 2.30
C MET A 136 -13.50 -1.46 2.08
N LYS A 137 -14.43 -0.52 1.96
CA LYS A 137 -15.77 -0.81 1.46
C LYS A 137 -15.79 -0.61 -0.06
N TRP A 138 -16.31 -1.59 -0.78
CA TRP A 138 -16.50 -1.55 -2.22
C TRP A 138 -17.96 -1.89 -2.55
N ASN A 139 -18.71 -0.95 -3.09
CA ASN A 139 -20.15 -1.09 -3.36
C ASN A 139 -20.94 -1.62 -2.14
N GLY A 140 -20.59 -1.16 -0.94
CA GLY A 140 -21.21 -1.56 0.31
C GLY A 140 -20.74 -2.88 0.91
N GLN A 141 -19.89 -3.63 0.22
CA GLN A 141 -19.31 -4.89 0.67
C GLN A 141 -17.87 -4.71 1.19
N ASP A 142 -17.44 -5.64 2.04
CA ASP A 142 -16.05 -5.66 2.49
C ASP A 142 -15.14 -6.12 1.37
N ALA A 143 -14.06 -5.37 1.16
CA ALA A 143 -13.08 -5.66 0.14
C ALA A 143 -11.66 -5.61 0.72
N LEU A 144 -10.80 -6.48 0.19
CA LEU A 144 -9.36 -6.49 0.42
C LEU A 144 -8.68 -5.99 -0.84
N LYS A 145 -8.11 -4.79 -0.77
CA LYS A 145 -7.32 -4.23 -1.87
C LYS A 145 -5.87 -4.67 -1.73
N LYS A 146 -5.39 -5.41 -2.71
CA LYS A 146 -3.99 -5.76 -2.91
C LYS A 146 -3.38 -4.79 -3.92
N THR A 147 -2.39 -4.02 -3.52
CA THR A 147 -1.66 -3.14 -4.44
C THR A 147 -0.28 -3.70 -4.70
N ILE A 148 0.06 -3.88 -5.97
CA ILE A 148 1.37 -4.31 -6.44
C ILE A 148 2.14 -3.06 -6.84
N TRP A 149 3.36 -2.91 -6.30
CA TRP A 149 4.18 -1.74 -6.45
C TRP A 149 5.42 -2.03 -7.26
N PHE A 150 5.79 -1.08 -8.12
CA PHE A 150 6.95 -1.17 -9.00
C PHE A 150 7.91 0.01 -8.78
N MET A 151 9.18 -0.21 -9.12
CA MET A 151 10.13 0.85 -9.44
C MET A 151 10.03 1.17 -10.92
N LEU A 152 9.95 2.46 -11.25
CA LEU A 152 9.88 2.93 -12.64
C LEU A 152 10.95 3.99 -12.90
N SER A 153 11.46 4.00 -14.13
CA SER A 153 12.32 5.06 -14.66
C SER A 153 11.52 6.02 -15.54
N PHE A 154 11.96 7.26 -15.57
CA PHE A 154 11.42 8.30 -16.44
C PHE A 154 12.51 9.26 -16.90
N THR A 155 12.47 9.66 -18.19
CA THR A 155 13.44 10.59 -18.80
C THR A 155 12.78 11.75 -19.54
N GLY A 156 11.44 11.89 -19.39
CA GLY A 156 10.67 12.92 -20.09
C GLY A 156 10.64 14.27 -19.37
N SER A 157 9.69 15.10 -19.78
CA SER A 157 9.44 16.41 -19.14
C SER A 157 8.91 16.24 -17.71
N LEU A 158 9.43 17.01 -16.79
CA LEU A 158 8.97 17.03 -15.39
C LEU A 158 7.62 17.73 -15.19
N GLN A 159 7.00 18.23 -16.27
CA GLN A 159 5.65 18.81 -16.19
C GLN A 159 4.62 17.73 -15.85
N THR A 160 3.83 18.00 -14.83
CA THR A 160 2.75 17.10 -14.36
C THR A 160 1.38 17.75 -14.55
N SER A 161 0.33 16.91 -14.56
CA SER A 161 -1.06 17.34 -14.60
C SER A 161 -1.86 16.41 -13.67
N PRO A 162 -2.12 16.81 -12.42
CA PRO A 162 -2.82 15.95 -11.46
C PRO A 162 -4.29 15.76 -11.87
N GLU A 163 -4.79 14.52 -11.73
CA GLU A 163 -6.18 14.14 -12.02
C GLU A 163 -7.12 14.60 -10.90
N GLN A 164 -7.70 15.78 -11.08
CA GLN A 164 -8.55 16.40 -10.06
C GLN A 164 -9.85 15.66 -9.78
N SER A 165 -10.40 14.93 -10.75
CA SER A 165 -11.64 14.15 -10.60
C SER A 165 -11.47 13.03 -9.57
N GLU A 166 -10.24 12.57 -9.32
CA GLU A 166 -9.89 11.61 -8.28
C GLU A 166 -9.50 12.23 -6.93
N GLY A 167 -9.59 13.56 -6.84
CA GLY A 167 -9.23 14.32 -5.64
C GLY A 167 -7.72 14.47 -5.45
N ILE A 168 -6.95 14.32 -6.53
CA ILE A 168 -5.51 14.58 -6.53
C ILE A 168 -5.32 16.10 -6.74
N THR A 169 -4.72 16.73 -5.74
CA THR A 169 -4.51 18.19 -5.74
C THR A 169 -3.13 18.60 -6.22
N GLU A 170 -2.16 17.71 -6.08
CA GLU A 170 -0.76 17.94 -6.46
C GLU A 170 -0.17 16.65 -7.05
N ALA A 171 0.67 16.79 -8.09
CA ALA A 171 1.58 15.77 -8.58
C ALA A 171 2.94 16.45 -8.76
N VAL A 172 3.92 16.08 -7.93
CA VAL A 172 5.18 16.83 -7.84
C VAL A 172 6.39 15.90 -7.78
N TRP A 173 7.52 16.41 -8.24
CA TRP A 173 8.80 15.74 -8.17
C TRP A 173 9.57 16.18 -6.93
N MET A 174 9.98 15.23 -6.10
CA MET A 174 10.70 15.46 -4.86
C MET A 174 12.08 14.82 -4.88
N LYS A 175 13.05 15.41 -4.20
CA LYS A 175 14.31 14.75 -3.91
C LYS A 175 14.11 13.61 -2.91
N ARG A 176 15.07 12.68 -2.86
CA ARG A 176 14.99 11.50 -1.98
C ARG A 176 14.68 11.84 -0.52
N ASN A 177 15.33 12.85 0.04
CA ASN A 177 15.11 13.23 1.44
C ASN A 177 13.69 13.78 1.67
N ASP A 178 13.17 14.54 0.71
CA ASP A 178 11.80 15.07 0.77
C ASP A 178 10.78 13.95 0.60
N LEU A 179 11.03 13.00 -0.31
CA LEU A 179 10.23 11.77 -0.45
C LEU A 179 10.14 11.00 0.89
N LEU A 180 11.25 10.82 1.58
CA LEU A 180 11.24 10.13 2.87
C LEU A 180 10.52 10.93 3.97
N SER A 181 10.47 12.25 3.86
CA SER A 181 9.76 13.10 4.82
C SER A 181 8.24 13.02 4.74
N ILE A 182 7.67 12.54 3.60
CA ILE A 182 6.21 12.37 3.47
C ILE A 182 5.64 11.36 4.48
N ARG A 183 6.49 10.51 5.09
CA ARG A 183 6.11 9.53 6.13
C ARG A 183 5.28 10.12 7.25
N ASN A 184 5.47 11.39 7.56
CA ASN A 184 4.75 12.09 8.62
C ASN A 184 3.32 12.48 8.22
N ASN A 185 2.97 12.41 6.95
CA ASN A 185 1.65 12.77 6.42
C ASN A 185 1.25 11.87 5.23
N THR A 186 1.26 10.56 5.45
CA THR A 186 0.90 9.55 4.45
C THR A 186 0.19 8.37 5.10
N TYR A 187 -0.28 7.43 4.30
CA TYR A 187 -0.91 6.20 4.76
C TYR A 187 0.12 5.18 5.24
N GLY A 188 -0.26 4.33 6.20
CA GLY A 188 0.61 3.28 6.72
C GLY A 188 1.14 2.33 5.63
N SER A 189 0.32 1.96 4.66
CA SER A 189 0.72 1.13 3.52
C SER A 189 1.76 1.81 2.62
N ILE A 190 1.74 3.14 2.51
CA ILE A 190 2.76 3.90 1.76
C ILE A 190 4.10 3.91 2.52
N ASN A 191 4.06 3.94 3.85
CA ASN A 191 5.28 3.76 4.64
C ASN A 191 5.97 2.43 4.35
N ASP A 192 5.22 1.34 4.19
CA ASP A 192 5.78 0.03 3.80
C ASP A 192 6.41 0.07 2.39
N VAL A 193 5.82 0.81 1.45
CA VAL A 193 6.42 1.02 0.12
C VAL A 193 7.73 1.80 0.21
N LEU A 194 7.78 2.84 1.04
CA LEU A 194 9.00 3.63 1.28
C LEU A 194 10.08 2.81 2.00
N ASP A 195 9.69 1.90 2.91
CA ASP A 195 10.64 0.97 3.55
C ASP A 195 11.26 0.02 2.52
N ALA A 196 10.43 -0.59 1.66
CA ALA A 196 10.90 -1.44 0.59
C ALA A 196 11.83 -0.69 -0.39
N PHE A 197 11.50 0.56 -0.71
CA PHE A 197 12.35 1.43 -1.54
C PHE A 197 13.71 1.70 -0.91
N VAL A 198 13.78 1.97 0.41
CA VAL A 198 15.06 2.22 1.11
C VAL A 198 15.95 0.99 1.15
N VAL A 199 15.36 -0.21 1.29
CA VAL A 199 16.12 -1.47 1.37
C VAL A 199 16.72 -1.85 0.00
N ASN A 200 16.06 -1.51 -1.10
CA ASN A 200 16.43 -1.91 -2.46
C ASN A 200 17.26 -0.85 -3.23
N SER A 201 17.64 0.26 -2.58
CA SER A 201 18.31 1.40 -3.26
C SER A 201 19.67 1.78 -2.70
#